data_5ec9738bd05b74b260d705137458580e
#
_entry.id   5ec9738bd05b74b260d705137458580e
#
_cell.length_a   1.000
_cell.length_b   1.000
_cell.length_c   1.000
_cell.angle_alpha   90.00
_cell.angle_beta   90.00
_cell.angle_gamma   90.00
#
_symmetry.space_group_name_H-M   'P 1'
#
loop_
_entity.id
_entity.type
_entity.pdbx_description
1 polymer ?
#
loop_
_entity_poly.entity_id
_entity_poly.type
_entity_poly.pdbx_seq_one_letter_code
_entity_poly.pdbx_strand_id
1 'polypeptide(L)'
;MKKLYVLFQIFIFIFVSCFSSQNKNNDIVQEKIDMADIQPSRNICKPLTNANPISSNVFCADPTGVEYEGRLYVYGTNDHQQYATVGKSGKNTYEHIKSLVCFSTEDMVNWTYHGEINVKGIAPWIYASWAPSIVSRVEDDGLTHFYLYFSNSGAGVGVLTSTSPLGPWSDPLKKPLISHQTKGVGDCPAPFDPGVCIDDNGTPWLAFGGCGKAPSGTDLWPNSARIVQLGDDMISLASEIKVMPSPYFFEASELNYINDTYVYTFNTSWDKREEWPEKFAGIPKPSTCSMAYMISKTPLDMESWEYKGHYFRNPGEAGMNYSNNHSHFMKYKGQYYMIYHAMILQDKMGTDGGFRSLCIDTLKVDEENLNIELRSGSVAGVKQIENYNPYKLSLGTTMFTSADIWYERVKGENVWATKAMETGAWLLIKDVDFETGAKSFTTKVKGHGKIELKLDNVAKTPVAAFAVDSDEWQEITIDVPSDFSDVHFLYILFGNKDICLKEWQFNK
;
A
#
# COMPACT_ATOMS: atom_id res chain seq x y z
N MET A 1 19.00 19.81 -52.58
CA MET A 1 19.18 18.73 -53.56
C MET A 1 20.47 17.99 -53.22
N LYS A 2 20.44 16.89 -52.67
CA LYS A 2 21.30 15.71 -52.59
C LYS A 2 20.98 14.97 -51.30
N LYS A 3 20.29 13.85 -51.47
CA LYS A 3 20.04 12.86 -50.43
C LYS A 3 21.34 12.13 -50.13
N LEU A 4 21.66 11.96 -48.85
CA LEU A 4 22.76 11.09 -48.43
C LEU A 4 22.15 9.93 -47.65
N TYR A 5 22.16 8.73 -48.22
CA TYR A 5 21.86 7.48 -47.58
C TYR A 5 23.11 6.97 -46.86
N VAL A 6 23.01 6.65 -45.58
CA VAL A 6 24.06 5.92 -44.87
C VAL A 6 23.53 4.51 -44.61
N LEU A 7 24.17 3.53 -45.29
CA LEU A 7 23.99 2.11 -45.02
C LEU A 7 24.76 1.73 -43.74
N PHE A 8 24.08 1.09 -42.83
CA PHE A 8 24.72 0.34 -41.74
C PHE A 8 24.81 -1.13 -42.14
N GLN A 9 26.01 -1.63 -42.30
CA GLN A 9 26.31 -3.05 -42.49
C GLN A 9 26.39 -3.73 -41.11
N ILE A 10 25.57 -4.78 -40.93
CA ILE A 10 25.64 -5.68 -39.80
C ILE A 10 26.66 -6.78 -40.11
N PHE A 11 27.74 -6.86 -39.32
CA PHE A 11 28.66 -7.99 -39.33
C PHE A 11 28.18 -9.06 -38.34
N ILE A 12 27.77 -10.19 -38.88
CA ILE A 12 27.53 -11.42 -38.14
C ILE A 12 28.82 -12.22 -38.09
N PHE A 13 29.40 -12.37 -36.87
CA PHE A 13 30.47 -13.33 -36.65
C PHE A 13 29.89 -14.65 -36.18
N ILE A 14 29.99 -15.67 -37.03
CA ILE A 14 29.69 -17.06 -36.66
C ILE A 14 30.98 -17.66 -36.13
N PHE A 15 31.04 -17.97 -34.83
CA PHE A 15 32.07 -18.83 -34.26
C PHE A 15 31.57 -20.27 -34.24
N VAL A 16 32.13 -21.10 -35.08
CA VAL A 16 32.04 -22.58 -34.99
C VAL A 16 33.20 -23.01 -34.11
N SER A 17 32.94 -23.47 -32.91
CA SER A 17 33.92 -24.18 -32.09
C SER A 17 33.54 -25.64 -31.93
N CYS A 18 34.43 -26.51 -32.41
CA CYS A 18 34.37 -27.96 -32.25
C CYS A 18 34.37 -28.34 -30.75
N PHE A 19 33.40 -29.11 -30.34
CA PHE A 19 33.44 -29.82 -29.05
C PHE A 19 34.26 -31.08 -29.19
N SER A 20 35.42 -31.15 -28.53
CA SER A 20 36.05 -32.39 -28.15
C SER A 20 35.59 -32.76 -26.76
N SER A 21 34.94 -33.91 -26.62
CA SER A 21 34.53 -34.51 -25.37
C SER A 21 35.78 -34.88 -24.53
N GLN A 22 36.01 -34.19 -23.44
CA GLN A 22 36.77 -34.71 -22.32
C GLN A 22 35.91 -34.71 -21.07
N ASN A 23 35.53 -35.91 -20.62
CA ASN A 23 35.03 -36.15 -19.26
C ASN A 23 36.05 -35.63 -18.26
N LYS A 24 35.77 -34.52 -17.63
CA LYS A 24 36.37 -34.13 -16.34
C LYS A 24 35.28 -34.23 -15.30
N ASN A 25 35.40 -35.18 -14.39
CA ASN A 25 34.74 -35.17 -13.12
C ASN A 25 35.05 -33.82 -12.45
N ASN A 26 34.12 -32.89 -12.54
CA ASN A 26 34.12 -31.75 -11.65
C ASN A 26 33.51 -32.21 -10.35
N ASP A 27 34.33 -32.65 -9.44
CA ASP A 27 34.01 -32.61 -8.00
C ASP A 27 33.78 -31.11 -7.68
N ILE A 28 32.52 -30.71 -7.64
CA ILE A 28 32.14 -29.44 -7.04
C ILE A 28 32.48 -29.61 -5.57
N VAL A 29 33.64 -29.11 -5.15
CA VAL A 29 33.96 -28.90 -3.75
C VAL A 29 32.92 -27.90 -3.26
N GLN A 30 31.87 -28.42 -2.64
CA GLN A 30 30.92 -27.64 -1.89
C GLN A 30 31.72 -27.05 -0.73
N GLU A 31 32.18 -25.80 -0.86
CA GLU A 31 32.75 -25.09 0.29
C GLU A 31 31.71 -25.15 1.39
N LYS A 32 32.00 -25.92 2.42
CA LYS A 32 31.26 -25.89 3.67
C LYS A 32 31.42 -24.48 4.21
N ILE A 33 30.42 -23.63 3.96
CA ILE A 33 30.33 -22.31 4.60
C ILE A 33 30.35 -22.61 6.08
N ASP A 34 31.39 -22.16 6.76
CA ASP A 34 31.49 -22.35 8.21
C ASP A 34 30.35 -21.58 8.85
N MET A 35 29.50 -22.29 9.56
CA MET A 35 28.23 -21.80 10.10
C MET A 35 28.41 -20.66 11.11
N ALA A 36 29.64 -20.37 11.54
CA ALA A 36 29.98 -19.37 12.54
C ALA A 36 30.14 -17.93 12.00
N ASP A 37 30.32 -17.72 10.68
CA ASP A 37 30.83 -16.45 10.14
C ASP A 37 29.83 -15.66 9.28
N ILE A 38 28.52 -16.00 9.29
CA ILE A 38 27.56 -15.20 8.53
C ILE A 38 27.31 -13.88 9.26
N GLN A 39 27.79 -12.80 8.67
CA GLN A 39 27.52 -11.45 9.16
C GLN A 39 26.14 -11.00 8.67
N PRO A 40 25.25 -10.56 9.58
CA PRO A 40 23.95 -10.03 9.17
C PRO A 40 24.12 -8.75 8.36
N SER A 41 23.31 -8.60 7.32
CA SER A 41 23.24 -7.37 6.55
C SER A 41 22.87 -6.18 7.45
N ARG A 42 23.48 -5.01 7.18
CA ARG A 42 23.21 -3.75 7.87
C ARG A 42 22.41 -2.75 7.03
N ASN A 43 22.04 -3.14 5.83
CA ASN A 43 21.33 -2.26 4.89
C ASN A 43 19.83 -2.23 5.22
N ILE A 44 19.45 -1.55 6.31
CA ILE A 44 18.08 -1.42 6.79
C ILE A 44 17.46 -0.10 6.34
N CYS A 45 16.19 -0.14 5.94
CA CYS A 45 15.43 1.05 5.56
C CYS A 45 14.75 1.74 6.73
N LYS A 46 14.36 0.99 7.76
CA LYS A 46 13.55 1.47 8.88
C LYS A 46 14.19 1.10 10.23
N PRO A 47 14.56 2.07 11.09
CA PRO A 47 15.06 1.80 12.44
C PRO A 47 13.93 1.27 13.35
N LEU A 48 14.29 0.55 14.41
CA LEU A 48 13.35 -0.09 15.35
C LEU A 48 12.42 0.90 16.07
N THR A 49 12.81 2.16 16.15
CA THR A 49 12.03 3.24 16.79
C THR A 49 10.93 3.82 15.90
N ASN A 50 10.96 3.50 14.60
CA ASN A 50 10.08 4.12 13.61
C ASN A 50 9.15 3.08 13.00
N ALA A 51 7.83 3.22 13.21
CA ALA A 51 6.83 2.37 12.55
C ALA A 51 6.63 2.75 11.07
N ASN A 52 6.88 4.01 10.71
CA ASN A 52 6.80 4.48 9.33
C ASN A 52 8.15 4.39 8.59
N PRO A 53 8.12 4.10 7.26
CA PRO A 53 6.96 3.69 6.48
C PRO A 53 6.49 2.27 6.83
N ILE A 54 5.25 1.88 6.48
CA ILE A 54 4.71 0.55 6.77
C ILE A 54 5.47 -0.57 6.05
N SER A 55 6.03 -0.30 4.87
CA SER A 55 6.91 -1.21 4.14
C SER A 55 8.31 -0.64 4.04
N SER A 56 9.34 -1.49 4.24
CA SER A 56 10.75 -1.12 4.10
C SER A 56 11.31 -1.32 2.69
N ASN A 57 10.51 -1.80 1.73
CA ASN A 57 10.99 -2.17 0.40
C ASN A 57 10.00 -1.99 -0.75
N VAL A 58 8.73 -1.64 -0.50
CA VAL A 58 7.73 -1.42 -1.55
C VAL A 58 7.25 0.03 -1.53
N PHE A 59 7.39 0.71 -2.65
CA PHE A 59 6.77 2.01 -2.88
C PHE A 59 5.27 1.85 -3.13
N CYS A 60 4.47 2.59 -2.38
CA CYS A 60 3.02 2.58 -2.46
C CYS A 60 2.46 3.95 -2.04
N ALA A 61 1.36 4.35 -2.67
CA ALA A 61 0.75 5.66 -2.43
C ALA A 61 -0.78 5.60 -2.41
N ASP A 62 -1.42 6.74 -2.15
CA ASP A 62 -2.86 6.96 -2.28
C ASP A 62 -3.65 5.85 -1.56
N PRO A 63 -3.54 5.76 -0.22
CA PRO A 63 -4.06 4.63 0.55
C PRO A 63 -5.56 4.63 0.68
N THR A 64 -6.13 3.43 0.78
CA THR A 64 -7.46 3.14 1.30
C THR A 64 -7.40 1.90 2.18
N GLY A 65 -8.40 1.67 3.03
CA GLY A 65 -8.38 0.53 3.94
C GLY A 65 -9.75 -0.03 4.27
N VAL A 66 -9.76 -1.31 4.64
CA VAL A 66 -10.95 -2.01 5.13
C VAL A 66 -10.57 -2.98 6.23
N GLU A 67 -11.40 -3.05 7.29
CA GLU A 67 -11.30 -4.11 8.28
C GLU A 67 -12.10 -5.32 7.83
N TYR A 68 -11.49 -6.50 7.97
CA TYR A 68 -12.18 -7.76 7.75
C TYR A 68 -11.62 -8.84 8.69
N GLU A 69 -12.50 -9.50 9.44
CA GLU A 69 -12.16 -10.55 10.40
C GLU A 69 -11.05 -10.16 11.41
N GLY A 70 -11.11 -8.92 11.90
CA GLY A 70 -10.18 -8.39 12.90
C GLY A 70 -8.81 -8.01 12.35
N ARG A 71 -8.62 -8.02 11.03
CA ARG A 71 -7.40 -7.62 10.32
C ARG A 71 -7.67 -6.37 9.48
N LEU A 72 -6.75 -5.42 9.53
CA LEU A 72 -6.77 -4.25 8.67
C LEU A 72 -6.07 -4.58 7.35
N TYR A 73 -6.77 -4.40 6.22
CA TYR A 73 -6.22 -4.47 4.88
C TYR A 73 -6.08 -3.06 4.30
N VAL A 74 -4.92 -2.74 3.76
CA VAL A 74 -4.60 -1.44 3.17
C VAL A 74 -4.17 -1.64 1.72
N TYR A 75 -4.78 -0.88 0.83
CA TYR A 75 -4.49 -0.90 -0.60
C TYR A 75 -3.92 0.44 -1.02
N GLY A 76 -3.15 0.45 -2.11
CA GLY A 76 -2.66 1.71 -2.66
C GLY A 76 -2.11 1.57 -4.07
N THR A 77 -1.81 2.71 -4.65
CA THR A 77 -1.17 2.85 -5.96
C THR A 77 0.23 2.22 -5.94
N ASN A 78 0.52 1.36 -6.90
CA ASN A 78 1.80 0.63 -6.96
C ASN A 78 2.92 1.49 -7.57
N ASP A 79 3.42 2.48 -6.82
CA ASP A 79 4.56 3.29 -7.24
C ASP A 79 5.82 2.44 -7.50
N HIS A 80 5.91 1.25 -6.86
CA HIS A 80 7.02 0.34 -7.10
C HIS A 80 7.07 -0.19 -8.54
N GLN A 81 5.92 -0.37 -9.20
CA GLN A 81 5.86 -0.78 -10.61
C GLN A 81 6.50 0.28 -11.51
N GLN A 82 6.27 1.56 -11.25
CA GLN A 82 6.95 2.66 -11.95
C GLN A 82 8.46 2.61 -11.67
N TYR A 83 8.85 2.52 -10.38
CA TYR A 83 10.26 2.46 -9.98
C TYR A 83 11.00 1.29 -10.63
N ALA A 84 10.42 0.10 -10.65
CA ALA A 84 11.00 -1.09 -11.28
C ALA A 84 11.22 -0.90 -12.79
N THR A 85 10.38 -0.07 -13.44
CA THR A 85 10.50 0.21 -14.89
C THR A 85 11.55 1.25 -15.19
N VAL A 86 11.61 2.36 -14.42
CA VAL A 86 12.47 3.51 -14.73
C VAL A 86 13.80 3.49 -13.97
N GLY A 87 13.90 2.68 -12.93
CA GLY A 87 15.11 2.51 -12.10
C GLY A 87 15.37 3.66 -11.13
N LYS A 88 16.48 3.54 -10.39
CA LYS A 88 16.87 4.44 -9.30
C LYS A 88 17.00 5.91 -9.72
N SER A 89 17.41 6.19 -10.93
CA SER A 89 17.60 7.55 -11.47
C SER A 89 16.37 8.07 -12.22
N GLY A 90 15.33 7.26 -12.34
CA GLY A 90 14.10 7.62 -13.05
C GLY A 90 13.16 8.48 -12.20
N LYS A 91 12.12 9.00 -12.85
CA LYS A 91 11.08 9.81 -12.20
C LYS A 91 9.75 9.07 -12.16
N ASN A 92 8.95 9.36 -11.14
CA ASN A 92 7.61 8.85 -11.02
C ASN A 92 6.66 9.69 -11.89
N THR A 93 6.50 9.28 -13.16
CA THR A 93 5.55 9.90 -14.11
C THR A 93 4.18 9.22 -14.07
N TYR A 94 4.01 8.18 -13.23
CA TYR A 94 2.80 7.38 -13.05
C TYR A 94 2.36 6.56 -14.28
N GLU A 95 3.03 6.69 -15.44
CA GLU A 95 2.64 6.07 -16.71
C GLU A 95 2.65 4.55 -16.71
N HIS A 96 3.58 3.96 -15.93
CA HIS A 96 3.77 2.52 -15.87
C HIS A 96 2.96 1.84 -14.77
N ILE A 97 2.19 2.59 -13.97
CA ILE A 97 1.40 2.04 -12.87
C ILE A 97 0.11 1.43 -13.42
N LYS A 98 0.03 0.10 -13.44
CA LYS A 98 -1.08 -0.70 -13.98
C LYS A 98 -1.67 -1.66 -12.95
N SER A 99 -1.19 -1.60 -11.71
CA SER A 99 -1.56 -2.47 -10.61
C SER A 99 -1.71 -1.66 -9.31
N LEU A 100 -2.40 -2.25 -8.35
CA LEU A 100 -2.44 -1.80 -6.96
C LEU A 100 -1.64 -2.79 -6.12
N VAL A 101 -1.28 -2.42 -4.90
CA VAL A 101 -0.67 -3.31 -3.92
C VAL A 101 -1.55 -3.43 -2.68
N CYS A 102 -1.42 -4.56 -1.97
CA CYS A 102 -2.15 -4.81 -0.74
C CYS A 102 -1.20 -5.19 0.39
N PHE A 103 -1.42 -4.57 1.55
CA PHE A 103 -0.79 -4.91 2.83
C PHE A 103 -1.86 -5.23 3.86
N SER A 104 -1.50 -5.96 4.92
CA SER A 104 -2.42 -6.13 6.06
C SER A 104 -1.67 -6.25 7.38
N THR A 105 -2.37 -5.97 8.48
CA THR A 105 -1.85 -6.08 9.84
C THR A 105 -2.96 -6.41 10.83
N GLU A 106 -2.61 -7.07 11.94
CA GLU A 106 -3.48 -7.19 13.12
C GLU A 106 -3.01 -6.25 14.24
N ASP A 107 -1.72 -5.93 14.27
CA ASP A 107 -1.05 -5.22 15.37
C ASP A 107 -0.53 -3.81 15.05
N MET A 108 -0.74 -3.33 13.81
CA MET A 108 -0.41 -2.00 13.29
C MET A 108 1.08 -1.75 13.00
N VAL A 109 1.99 -2.67 13.31
CA VAL A 109 3.44 -2.47 13.08
C VAL A 109 4.10 -3.60 12.29
N ASN A 110 3.65 -4.85 12.46
CA ASN A 110 4.05 -5.97 11.63
C ASN A 110 3.10 -6.08 10.45
N TRP A 111 3.59 -5.83 9.25
CA TRP A 111 2.79 -5.78 8.04
C TRP A 111 3.08 -6.96 7.13
N THR A 112 2.03 -7.58 6.62
CA THR A 112 2.10 -8.61 5.60
C THR A 112 1.92 -7.98 4.23
N TYR A 113 2.86 -8.19 3.32
CA TYR A 113 2.72 -7.82 1.91
C TYR A 113 2.02 -8.95 1.16
N HIS A 114 0.87 -8.64 0.54
CA HIS A 114 0.07 -9.61 -0.23
C HIS A 114 0.34 -9.55 -1.74
N GLY A 115 1.29 -8.70 -2.15
CA GLY A 115 1.64 -8.56 -3.55
C GLY A 115 0.79 -7.55 -4.29
N GLU A 116 0.77 -7.69 -5.60
CA GLU A 116 0.07 -6.80 -6.51
C GLU A 116 -1.28 -7.36 -6.96
N ILE A 117 -2.24 -6.46 -7.12
CA ILE A 117 -3.50 -6.68 -7.83
C ILE A 117 -3.26 -6.19 -9.26
N ASN A 118 -3.11 -7.10 -10.21
CA ASN A 118 -2.88 -6.78 -11.63
C ASN A 118 -4.15 -6.25 -12.28
N VAL A 119 -4.49 -4.98 -12.01
CA VAL A 119 -5.72 -4.35 -12.50
C VAL A 119 -5.80 -4.36 -14.03
N LYS A 120 -4.67 -4.10 -14.73
CA LYS A 120 -4.63 -4.15 -16.20
C LYS A 120 -4.94 -5.54 -16.77
N GLY A 121 -4.53 -6.59 -16.08
CA GLY A 121 -4.85 -7.96 -16.47
C GLY A 121 -6.33 -8.30 -16.27
N ILE A 122 -6.97 -7.73 -15.24
CA ILE A 122 -8.38 -7.93 -14.90
C ILE A 122 -9.30 -7.04 -15.77
N ALA A 123 -8.93 -5.76 -15.94
CA ALA A 123 -9.64 -4.74 -16.68
C ALA A 123 -8.78 -4.20 -17.85
N PRO A 124 -8.70 -4.92 -19.00
CA PRO A 124 -7.78 -4.58 -20.10
C PRO A 124 -8.01 -3.21 -20.73
N TRP A 125 -9.17 -2.60 -20.52
CA TRP A 125 -9.56 -1.29 -21.07
C TRP A 125 -8.87 -0.10 -20.40
N ILE A 126 -8.22 -0.26 -19.22
CA ILE A 126 -7.63 0.84 -18.48
C ILE A 126 -6.33 1.38 -19.10
N TYR A 127 -6.04 2.64 -18.84
CA TYR A 127 -4.76 3.28 -19.14
C TYR A 127 -3.77 3.09 -17.99
N ALA A 128 -4.22 3.35 -16.76
CA ALA A 128 -3.45 3.23 -15.53
C ALA A 128 -4.37 2.75 -14.39
N SER A 129 -3.79 2.42 -13.24
CA SER A 129 -4.51 2.07 -12.01
C SER A 129 -3.89 2.84 -10.85
N TRP A 130 -4.57 3.94 -10.44
CA TRP A 130 -4.13 4.82 -9.36
C TRP A 130 -5.19 4.88 -8.27
N ALA A 131 -4.88 5.54 -7.17
CA ALA A 131 -5.75 5.94 -6.07
C ALA A 131 -6.99 5.05 -5.90
N PRO A 132 -6.88 3.93 -5.17
CA PRO A 132 -8.02 3.07 -4.88
C PRO A 132 -8.89 3.62 -3.74
N SER A 133 -10.15 3.21 -3.70
CA SER A 133 -11.03 3.33 -2.53
C SER A 133 -11.83 2.04 -2.37
N ILE A 134 -11.91 1.49 -1.15
CA ILE A 134 -12.51 0.19 -0.90
C ILE A 134 -13.60 0.27 0.17
N VAL A 135 -14.67 -0.47 -0.06
CA VAL A 135 -15.68 -0.80 0.97
C VAL A 135 -16.04 -2.28 0.89
N SER A 136 -16.63 -2.77 1.96
CA SER A 136 -17.22 -4.11 2.00
C SER A 136 -18.60 -4.07 2.67
N ARG A 137 -19.44 -5.01 2.30
CA ARG A 137 -20.71 -5.27 2.99
C ARG A 137 -21.13 -6.73 2.81
N VAL A 138 -22.00 -7.21 3.68
CA VAL A 138 -22.64 -8.52 3.54
C VAL A 138 -23.78 -8.37 2.52
N GLU A 139 -23.81 -9.22 1.50
CA GLU A 139 -24.84 -9.25 0.48
C GLU A 139 -25.90 -10.33 0.78
N ASP A 140 -26.95 -10.40 -0.05
CA ASP A 140 -28.07 -11.34 0.09
C ASP A 140 -27.66 -12.81 0.07
N ASP A 141 -26.51 -13.15 -0.50
CA ASP A 141 -25.93 -14.49 -0.50
C ASP A 141 -25.28 -14.88 0.84
N GLY A 142 -25.25 -13.94 1.80
CA GLY A 142 -24.65 -14.10 3.12
C GLY A 142 -23.14 -13.99 3.15
N LEU A 143 -22.49 -13.68 2.02
CA LEU A 143 -21.05 -13.46 1.93
C LEU A 143 -20.70 -11.97 2.06
N THR A 144 -19.51 -11.70 2.56
CA THR A 144 -18.95 -10.35 2.48
C THR A 144 -18.42 -10.10 1.08
N HIS A 145 -18.96 -9.09 0.42
CA HIS A 145 -18.47 -8.61 -0.87
C HIS A 145 -17.62 -7.36 -0.70
N PHE A 146 -16.54 -7.28 -1.46
CA PHE A 146 -15.59 -6.17 -1.49
C PHE A 146 -15.71 -5.46 -2.83
N TYR A 147 -15.77 -4.13 -2.78
CA TYR A 147 -15.84 -3.25 -3.93
C TYR A 147 -14.64 -2.32 -3.91
N LEU A 148 -13.70 -2.53 -4.84
CA LEU A 148 -12.46 -1.79 -4.95
C LEU A 148 -12.54 -0.85 -6.16
N TYR A 149 -12.86 0.40 -5.91
CA TYR A 149 -12.85 1.45 -6.92
C TYR A 149 -11.41 1.90 -7.15
N PHE A 150 -11.11 2.37 -8.35
CA PHE A 150 -9.77 2.84 -8.70
C PHE A 150 -9.81 3.88 -9.80
N SER A 151 -8.83 4.76 -9.85
CA SER A 151 -8.65 5.75 -10.91
C SER A 151 -8.07 5.11 -12.17
N ASN A 152 -8.73 5.23 -13.32
CA ASN A 152 -8.13 4.94 -14.62
C ASN A 152 -7.35 6.17 -15.12
N SER A 153 -6.23 6.52 -14.49
CA SER A 153 -5.61 7.84 -14.60
C SER A 153 -6.63 8.98 -14.38
N GLY A 154 -6.48 10.11 -15.03
CA GLY A 154 -7.49 11.17 -15.06
C GLY A 154 -8.71 10.90 -15.96
N ALA A 155 -8.85 9.71 -16.54
CA ALA A 155 -9.87 9.41 -17.55
C ALA A 155 -11.19 8.87 -16.98
N GLY A 156 -11.21 8.44 -15.72
CA GLY A 156 -12.41 7.88 -15.10
C GLY A 156 -12.13 6.98 -13.90
N VAL A 157 -13.20 6.40 -13.37
CA VAL A 157 -13.20 5.45 -12.25
C VAL A 157 -13.66 4.08 -12.73
N GLY A 158 -12.92 3.03 -12.39
CA GLY A 158 -13.32 1.64 -12.52
C GLY A 158 -13.68 1.03 -11.16
N VAL A 159 -14.27 -0.17 -11.18
CA VAL A 159 -14.57 -0.94 -9.96
C VAL A 159 -14.25 -2.41 -10.19
N LEU A 160 -13.59 -3.02 -9.21
CA LEU A 160 -13.38 -4.46 -9.12
C LEU A 160 -14.19 -5.02 -7.95
N THR A 161 -14.61 -6.27 -8.07
CA THR A 161 -15.39 -6.98 -7.04
C THR A 161 -14.74 -8.29 -6.66
N SER A 162 -14.93 -8.72 -5.41
CA SER A 162 -14.46 -9.99 -4.87
C SER A 162 -15.26 -10.37 -3.61
N THR A 163 -15.24 -11.64 -3.24
CA THR A 163 -15.74 -12.14 -1.93
C THR A 163 -14.61 -12.34 -0.91
N SER A 164 -13.40 -11.86 -1.21
CA SER A 164 -12.25 -11.90 -0.32
C SER A 164 -11.46 -10.59 -0.46
N PRO A 165 -10.87 -10.05 0.62
CA PRO A 165 -10.04 -8.85 0.54
C PRO A 165 -8.77 -9.04 -0.32
N LEU A 166 -8.37 -10.27 -0.58
CA LEU A 166 -7.22 -10.63 -1.41
C LEU A 166 -7.59 -11.11 -2.82
N GLY A 167 -8.87 -11.05 -3.19
CA GLY A 167 -9.34 -11.58 -4.46
C GLY A 167 -9.67 -13.09 -4.43
N PRO A 168 -9.87 -13.74 -5.57
CA PRO A 168 -9.67 -13.20 -6.93
C PRO A 168 -10.61 -12.04 -7.26
N TRP A 169 -10.06 -11.00 -7.86
CA TRP A 169 -10.81 -9.82 -8.28
C TRP A 169 -11.37 -10.00 -9.69
N SER A 170 -12.54 -9.42 -9.94
CA SER A 170 -13.20 -9.39 -11.25
C SER A 170 -13.65 -7.98 -11.62
N ASP A 171 -13.68 -7.69 -12.93
CA ASP A 171 -14.25 -6.47 -13.49
C ASP A 171 -15.70 -6.74 -13.96
N PRO A 172 -16.71 -6.37 -13.17
CA PRO A 172 -18.11 -6.68 -13.49
C PRO A 172 -18.63 -5.86 -14.68
N LEU A 173 -18.09 -4.66 -14.92
CA LEU A 173 -18.59 -3.75 -15.92
C LEU A 173 -17.88 -3.88 -17.28
N LYS A 174 -16.62 -4.30 -17.30
CA LYS A 174 -15.73 -4.30 -18.48
C LYS A 174 -15.61 -2.94 -19.19
N LYS A 175 -15.83 -1.89 -18.43
CA LYS A 175 -15.80 -0.49 -18.85
C LYS A 175 -15.72 0.41 -17.60
N PRO A 176 -15.38 1.70 -17.73
CA PRO A 176 -15.43 2.60 -16.58
C PRO A 176 -16.87 2.74 -16.02
N LEU A 177 -16.97 2.83 -14.70
CA LEU A 177 -18.19 3.27 -13.99
C LEU A 177 -18.42 4.77 -14.23
N ILE A 178 -17.36 5.55 -14.09
CA ILE A 178 -17.33 6.99 -14.36
C ILE A 178 -16.33 7.29 -15.48
N SER A 179 -16.69 8.17 -16.40
CA SER A 179 -15.82 8.70 -17.45
C SER A 179 -16.24 10.11 -17.82
N HIS A 180 -15.48 10.81 -18.63
CA HIS A 180 -15.87 12.12 -19.17
C HIS A 180 -17.21 12.12 -19.94
N GLN A 181 -17.64 10.95 -20.46
CA GLN A 181 -18.92 10.78 -21.16
C GLN A 181 -20.08 10.49 -20.21
N THR A 182 -19.83 10.26 -18.93
CA THR A 182 -20.89 9.99 -17.95
C THR A 182 -21.70 11.28 -17.72
N LYS A 183 -23.03 11.17 -17.87
CA LYS A 183 -23.94 12.32 -17.70
C LYS A 183 -23.77 12.94 -16.31
N GLY A 184 -23.54 14.25 -16.25
CA GLY A 184 -23.37 14.99 -14.99
C GLY A 184 -21.91 15.16 -14.54
N VAL A 185 -20.93 14.48 -15.13
CA VAL A 185 -19.51 14.79 -14.90
C VAL A 185 -19.17 16.19 -15.36
N GLY A 186 -19.78 16.64 -16.47
CA GLY A 186 -19.67 18.01 -16.95
C GLY A 186 -18.24 18.37 -17.36
N ASP A 187 -17.79 19.52 -16.88
CA ASP A 187 -16.47 20.10 -17.15
C ASP A 187 -15.37 19.69 -16.13
N CYS A 188 -15.57 18.62 -15.36
CA CYS A 188 -14.56 18.11 -14.45
C CYS A 188 -13.27 17.75 -15.23
N PRO A 189 -12.12 18.36 -14.92
CA PRO A 189 -10.89 18.13 -15.67
C PRO A 189 -10.41 16.67 -15.66
N ALA A 190 -10.51 16.02 -14.51
CA ALA A 190 -10.19 14.60 -14.34
C ALA A 190 -11.20 13.95 -13.38
N PRO A 191 -12.12 13.11 -13.86
CA PRO A 191 -13.04 12.35 -13.00
C PRO A 191 -12.33 11.12 -12.41
N PHE A 192 -11.45 11.33 -11.43
CA PHE A 192 -10.60 10.31 -10.81
C PHE A 192 -10.61 10.43 -9.28
N ASP A 193 -9.71 9.74 -8.58
CA ASP A 193 -9.57 9.71 -7.12
C ASP A 193 -10.93 9.45 -6.42
N PRO A 194 -11.45 8.21 -6.58
CA PRO A 194 -12.71 7.84 -5.96
C PRO A 194 -12.59 7.76 -4.44
N GLY A 195 -13.58 8.31 -3.73
CA GLY A 195 -13.79 8.08 -2.31
C GLY A 195 -15.17 7.49 -2.09
N VAL A 196 -15.25 6.29 -1.55
CA VAL A 196 -16.50 5.55 -1.39
C VAL A 196 -16.84 5.34 0.09
N CYS A 197 -18.11 5.47 0.48
CA CYS A 197 -18.62 5.01 1.76
C CYS A 197 -20.01 4.38 1.61
N ILE A 198 -20.42 3.64 2.64
CA ILE A 198 -21.77 3.11 2.81
C ILE A 198 -22.28 3.67 4.13
N ASP A 199 -23.48 4.24 4.13
CA ASP A 199 -24.13 4.73 5.35
C ASP A 199 -24.81 3.60 6.16
N ASP A 200 -25.31 3.91 7.34
CA ASP A 200 -25.96 2.94 8.23
C ASP A 200 -27.26 2.36 7.66
N ASN A 201 -27.83 2.97 6.61
CA ASN A 201 -28.98 2.43 5.88
C ASN A 201 -28.56 1.51 4.74
N GLY A 202 -27.25 1.32 4.52
CA GLY A 202 -26.68 0.54 3.42
C GLY A 202 -26.59 1.31 2.10
N THR A 203 -26.86 2.63 2.10
CA THR A 203 -26.80 3.46 0.89
C THR A 203 -25.33 3.76 0.52
N PRO A 204 -24.89 3.41 -0.68
CA PRO A 204 -23.51 3.66 -1.09
C PRO A 204 -23.36 5.02 -1.79
N TRP A 205 -22.23 5.69 -1.51
CA TRP A 205 -21.88 7.00 -2.03
C TRP A 205 -20.48 7.01 -2.62
N LEU A 206 -20.30 7.79 -3.69
CA LEU A 206 -19.03 7.97 -4.38
C LEU A 206 -18.74 9.44 -4.60
N ALA A 207 -17.62 9.93 -4.04
CA ALA A 207 -17.03 11.22 -4.41
C ALA A 207 -15.86 10.99 -5.36
N PHE A 208 -15.56 11.94 -6.23
CA PHE A 208 -14.44 11.86 -7.19
C PHE A 208 -14.15 13.23 -7.83
N GLY A 209 -13.05 13.32 -8.55
CA GLY A 209 -12.68 14.50 -9.34
C GLY A 209 -11.29 15.04 -9.03
N GLY A 210 -10.81 15.95 -9.87
CA GLY A 210 -9.49 16.56 -9.61
C GLY A 210 -8.78 17.17 -10.81
N CYS A 211 -7.45 17.28 -10.66
CA CYS A 211 -6.50 17.90 -11.59
C CYS A 211 -6.75 19.39 -11.83
N GLY A 212 -7.04 20.13 -10.75
CA GLY A 212 -7.19 21.57 -10.80
C GLY A 212 -8.62 22.04 -10.99
N LYS A 213 -8.78 23.27 -11.44
CA LYS A 213 -10.10 23.91 -11.56
C LYS A 213 -10.77 23.62 -12.92
N ALA A 214 -12.07 23.37 -12.86
CA ALA A 214 -12.91 23.30 -14.05
C ALA A 214 -12.95 24.65 -14.79
N PRO A 215 -13.28 24.68 -16.08
CA PRO A 215 -13.49 25.94 -16.83
C PRO A 215 -14.50 26.91 -16.18
N SER A 216 -15.48 26.36 -15.45
CA SER A 216 -16.47 27.14 -14.67
C SER A 216 -15.96 27.57 -13.28
N GLY A 217 -14.75 27.13 -12.87
CA GLY A 217 -14.25 27.31 -11.53
C GLY A 217 -13.33 28.50 -11.34
N THR A 218 -13.09 28.85 -10.06
CA THR A 218 -12.08 29.81 -9.60
C THR A 218 -11.05 29.09 -8.72
N ASP A 219 -10.01 29.77 -8.25
CA ASP A 219 -9.04 29.15 -7.32
C ASP A 219 -9.70 28.75 -6.01
N LEU A 220 -10.60 29.59 -5.48
CA LEU A 220 -11.35 29.27 -4.27
C LEU A 220 -12.41 28.17 -4.49
N TRP A 221 -13.12 28.22 -5.62
CA TRP A 221 -14.19 27.29 -5.98
C TRP A 221 -13.83 26.58 -7.29
N PRO A 222 -12.97 25.54 -7.26
CA PRO A 222 -12.48 24.90 -8.49
C PRO A 222 -13.57 24.20 -9.30
N ASN A 223 -14.71 23.85 -8.70
CA ASN A 223 -15.85 23.16 -9.33
C ASN A 223 -15.47 21.83 -9.99
N SER A 224 -14.40 21.18 -9.54
CA SER A 224 -13.90 19.90 -10.10
C SER A 224 -14.22 18.69 -9.24
N ALA A 225 -14.64 18.86 -7.98
CA ALA A 225 -15.11 17.77 -7.13
C ALA A 225 -16.56 17.37 -7.48
N ARG A 226 -16.87 16.09 -7.37
CA ARG A 226 -18.18 15.50 -7.68
C ARG A 226 -18.60 14.54 -6.57
N ILE A 227 -19.93 14.40 -6.40
CA ILE A 227 -20.54 13.36 -5.55
C ILE A 227 -21.76 12.76 -6.25
N VAL A 228 -22.00 11.47 -6.01
CA VAL A 228 -23.13 10.72 -6.56
C VAL A 228 -23.53 9.60 -5.61
N GLN A 229 -24.81 9.30 -5.52
CA GLN A 229 -25.30 8.06 -4.92
C GLN A 229 -25.09 6.91 -5.90
N LEU A 230 -24.48 5.83 -5.46
CA LEU A 230 -24.41 4.59 -6.22
C LEU A 230 -25.71 3.81 -6.12
N GLY A 231 -25.94 2.91 -7.07
CA GLY A 231 -27.02 1.93 -6.97
C GLY A 231 -26.74 0.88 -5.90
N ASP A 232 -27.78 0.17 -5.49
CA ASP A 232 -27.66 -0.92 -4.51
C ASP A 232 -26.73 -2.05 -4.99
N ASP A 233 -26.49 -2.13 -6.30
CA ASP A 233 -25.52 -3.07 -6.89
C ASP A 233 -24.06 -2.62 -6.74
N MET A 234 -23.79 -1.45 -6.19
CA MET A 234 -22.47 -0.84 -6.00
C MET A 234 -21.71 -0.53 -7.32
N ILE A 235 -22.29 -0.81 -8.47
CA ILE A 235 -21.63 -0.71 -9.80
C ILE A 235 -22.45 0.11 -10.82
N SER A 236 -23.51 0.78 -10.36
CA SER A 236 -24.33 1.71 -11.13
C SER A 236 -24.53 3.03 -10.39
N LEU A 237 -25.13 4.02 -11.04
CA LEU A 237 -25.44 5.31 -10.44
C LEU A 237 -26.94 5.42 -10.19
N ALA A 238 -27.34 5.82 -8.96
CA ALA A 238 -28.72 5.96 -8.54
C ALA A 238 -29.21 7.42 -8.52
N SER A 239 -28.30 8.40 -8.54
CA SER A 239 -28.65 9.82 -8.54
C SER A 239 -27.99 10.60 -9.69
N GLU A 240 -28.35 11.87 -9.82
CA GLU A 240 -27.56 12.81 -10.59
C GLU A 240 -26.23 13.10 -9.89
N ILE A 241 -25.17 13.28 -10.67
CA ILE A 241 -23.88 13.73 -10.16
C ILE A 241 -23.97 15.22 -9.80
N LYS A 242 -23.54 15.58 -8.59
CA LYS A 242 -23.52 16.97 -8.10
C LYS A 242 -22.09 17.51 -8.01
N VAL A 243 -21.94 18.82 -8.20
CA VAL A 243 -20.66 19.53 -8.01
C VAL A 243 -20.51 19.90 -6.55
N MET A 244 -19.44 19.43 -5.92
CA MET A 244 -19.16 19.69 -4.50
C MET A 244 -18.63 21.13 -4.28
N PRO A 245 -19.11 21.86 -3.28
CA PRO A 245 -18.65 23.22 -2.98
C PRO A 245 -17.37 23.23 -2.14
N SER A 246 -16.34 22.52 -2.59
CA SER A 246 -15.10 22.26 -1.87
C SER A 246 -14.08 23.38 -2.10
N PRO A 247 -13.72 24.20 -1.07
CA PRO A 247 -12.83 25.32 -1.28
C PRO A 247 -11.38 24.85 -1.54
N TYR A 248 -10.76 25.44 -2.57
CA TYR A 248 -9.39 25.08 -3.01
C TYR A 248 -9.18 23.60 -3.33
N PHE A 249 -10.23 22.87 -3.68
CA PHE A 249 -10.14 21.45 -4.04
C PHE A 249 -9.14 21.23 -5.18
N PHE A 250 -8.36 20.13 -5.06
CA PHE A 250 -7.43 19.73 -6.11
C PHE A 250 -7.62 18.26 -6.53
N GLU A 251 -7.62 17.31 -5.56
CA GLU A 251 -7.70 15.86 -5.80
C GLU A 251 -8.00 15.08 -4.51
N ALA A 252 -7.79 13.75 -4.50
CA ALA A 252 -7.81 12.88 -3.32
C ALA A 252 -9.12 12.92 -2.55
N SER A 253 -10.23 12.69 -3.25
CA SER A 253 -11.55 12.58 -2.63
C SER A 253 -11.66 11.32 -1.79
N GLU A 254 -12.17 11.46 -0.55
CA GLU A 254 -12.49 10.34 0.34
C GLU A 254 -13.80 10.61 1.08
N LEU A 255 -14.55 9.56 1.40
CA LEU A 255 -15.79 9.64 2.16
C LEU A 255 -15.75 8.72 3.38
N ASN A 256 -16.23 9.23 4.50
CA ASN A 256 -16.53 8.47 5.71
C ASN A 256 -17.97 8.78 6.15
N TYR A 257 -18.57 7.87 6.93
CA TYR A 257 -19.86 8.06 7.58
C TYR A 257 -19.71 7.88 9.08
N ILE A 258 -19.99 8.90 9.86
CA ILE A 258 -19.77 8.94 11.31
C ILE A 258 -20.96 9.63 11.97
N ASN A 259 -21.64 8.97 12.91
CA ASN A 259 -22.77 9.53 13.66
C ASN A 259 -23.79 10.25 12.77
N ASP A 260 -24.42 9.51 11.85
CA ASP A 260 -25.43 10.02 10.91
C ASP A 260 -24.95 11.20 10.04
N THR A 261 -23.64 11.30 9.80
CA THR A 261 -23.08 12.42 9.04
C THR A 261 -21.98 11.94 8.08
N TYR A 262 -22.05 12.39 6.86
CA TYR A 262 -21.03 12.18 5.85
C TYR A 262 -19.86 13.13 6.08
N VAL A 263 -18.66 12.61 6.10
CA VAL A 263 -17.42 13.35 6.23
C VAL A 263 -16.67 13.20 4.92
N TYR A 264 -16.65 14.25 4.13
CA TYR A 264 -15.92 14.32 2.86
C TYR A 264 -14.55 14.94 3.09
N THR A 265 -13.49 14.22 2.76
CA THR A 265 -12.12 14.73 2.82
C THR A 265 -11.52 14.84 1.43
N PHE A 266 -10.60 15.80 1.26
CA PHE A 266 -10.00 16.09 -0.03
C PHE A 266 -8.68 16.85 0.11
N ASN A 267 -7.83 16.76 -0.90
CA ASN A 267 -6.59 17.52 -0.99
C ASN A 267 -6.87 18.91 -1.58
N THR A 268 -6.25 19.93 -1.00
CA THR A 268 -6.33 21.30 -1.47
C THR A 268 -5.17 21.65 -2.41
N SER A 269 -5.39 22.58 -3.35
CA SER A 269 -4.42 22.95 -4.37
C SER A 269 -3.12 23.55 -3.83
N TRP A 270 -2.13 23.71 -4.69
CA TRP A 270 -0.88 24.41 -4.44
C TRP A 270 -0.99 25.93 -4.58
N ASP A 271 -2.17 26.43 -5.03
CA ASP A 271 -2.38 27.84 -5.26
C ASP A 271 -2.32 28.66 -3.97
N LYS A 272 -2.03 29.95 -4.09
CA LYS A 272 -2.06 30.87 -2.96
C LYS A 272 -3.48 31.01 -2.42
N ARG A 273 -3.61 31.12 -1.10
CA ARG A 273 -4.90 31.33 -0.40
C ARG A 273 -5.23 32.81 -0.32
N GLU A 274 -5.46 33.47 -1.45
CA GLU A 274 -5.72 34.89 -1.49
C GLU A 274 -7.12 35.24 -0.93
N GLU A 275 -8.13 34.48 -1.35
CA GLU A 275 -9.52 34.66 -0.93
C GLU A 275 -9.87 33.81 0.29
N TRP A 276 -10.72 34.34 1.16
CA TRP A 276 -11.35 33.57 2.24
C TRP A 276 -12.68 34.21 2.62
N PRO A 277 -13.82 33.60 2.27
CA PRO A 277 -15.15 34.14 2.49
C PRO A 277 -15.46 34.37 3.97
N GLU A 278 -16.26 35.39 4.28
CA GLU A 278 -16.70 35.69 5.65
C GLU A 278 -17.48 34.52 6.27
N LYS A 279 -18.19 33.71 5.46
CA LYS A 279 -18.87 32.49 5.93
C LYS A 279 -17.93 31.46 6.58
N PHE A 280 -16.63 31.55 6.35
CA PHE A 280 -15.58 30.74 7.00
C PHE A 280 -14.83 31.49 8.11
N ALA A 281 -15.38 32.62 8.60
CA ALA A 281 -14.78 33.35 9.71
C ALA A 281 -14.59 32.42 10.92
N GLY A 282 -13.37 32.45 11.49
CA GLY A 282 -13.01 31.56 12.61
C GLY A 282 -12.49 30.18 12.19
N ILE A 283 -12.64 29.76 10.94
CA ILE A 283 -12.04 28.53 10.41
C ILE A 283 -10.73 28.89 9.71
N PRO A 284 -9.59 28.29 10.06
CA PRO A 284 -8.32 28.58 9.40
C PRO A 284 -8.36 28.21 7.91
N LYS A 285 -7.75 29.08 7.08
CA LYS A 285 -7.48 28.72 5.68
C LYS A 285 -6.63 27.45 5.64
N PRO A 286 -6.90 26.51 4.73
CA PRO A 286 -6.04 25.33 4.58
C PRO A 286 -4.65 25.75 4.09
N SER A 287 -3.60 25.09 4.59
CA SER A 287 -2.28 25.20 3.97
C SER A 287 -2.29 24.60 2.57
N THR A 288 -1.29 24.93 1.75
CA THR A 288 -1.21 24.40 0.37
C THR A 288 -1.01 22.90 0.40
N CYS A 289 -1.66 22.20 -0.52
CA CYS A 289 -1.58 20.74 -0.65
C CYS A 289 -1.80 20.02 0.70
N SER A 290 -2.79 20.45 1.47
CA SER A 290 -3.22 19.85 2.75
C SER A 290 -4.56 19.17 2.59
N MET A 291 -4.83 18.16 3.41
CA MET A 291 -6.14 17.49 3.43
C MET A 291 -7.13 18.30 4.26
N ALA A 292 -8.20 18.74 3.63
CA ALA A 292 -9.32 19.44 4.25
C ALA A 292 -10.55 18.54 4.34
N TYR A 293 -11.58 18.98 5.09
CA TYR A 293 -12.80 18.21 5.20
C TYR A 293 -14.05 19.06 5.32
N MET A 294 -15.15 18.48 4.87
CA MET A 294 -16.50 19.00 4.96
C MET A 294 -17.44 17.94 5.51
N ILE A 295 -18.53 18.37 6.10
CA ILE A 295 -19.55 17.47 6.66
C ILE A 295 -20.94 17.81 6.11
N SER A 296 -21.81 16.80 5.97
CA SER A 296 -23.22 16.97 5.62
C SER A 296 -24.05 15.78 6.10
N LYS A 297 -25.33 16.02 6.42
CA LYS A 297 -26.32 14.96 6.63
C LYS A 297 -27.12 14.62 5.38
N THR A 298 -27.06 15.45 4.35
CA THR A 298 -27.83 15.32 3.12
C THR A 298 -26.92 15.55 1.90
N PRO A 299 -26.15 14.53 1.49
CA PRO A 299 -24.99 14.71 0.59
C PRO A 299 -25.34 15.21 -0.82
N LEU A 300 -26.59 15.13 -1.28
CA LEU A 300 -27.03 15.69 -2.55
C LEU A 300 -27.54 17.15 -2.44
N ASP A 301 -27.70 17.66 -1.23
CA ASP A 301 -27.98 19.08 -0.99
C ASP A 301 -26.66 19.84 -0.81
N MET A 302 -26.26 20.58 -1.84
CA MET A 302 -24.98 21.29 -1.87
C MET A 302 -24.86 22.41 -0.84
N GLU A 303 -25.99 22.97 -0.39
CA GLU A 303 -26.02 24.00 0.65
C GLU A 303 -25.85 23.41 2.08
N SER A 304 -26.02 22.11 2.23
CA SER A 304 -25.87 21.41 3.51
C SER A 304 -24.40 21.13 3.89
N TRP A 305 -23.46 21.27 2.94
CA TRP A 305 -22.05 20.99 3.16
C TRP A 305 -21.37 22.09 3.96
N GLU A 306 -20.95 21.77 5.17
CA GLU A 306 -20.21 22.64 6.07
C GLU A 306 -18.71 22.37 6.00
N TYR A 307 -17.91 23.39 5.64
CA TYR A 307 -16.47 23.30 5.69
C TYR A 307 -15.96 23.41 7.13
N LYS A 308 -15.17 22.43 7.60
CA LYS A 308 -14.67 22.31 8.98
C LYS A 308 -13.20 22.69 9.14
N GLY A 309 -12.45 22.82 8.06
CA GLY A 309 -11.02 23.12 8.09
C GLY A 309 -10.15 22.06 7.42
N HIS A 310 -8.88 22.08 7.72
CA HIS A 310 -7.94 21.04 7.30
C HIS A 310 -7.48 20.23 8.51
N TYR A 311 -7.30 18.93 8.32
CA TYR A 311 -6.94 17.99 9.38
C TYR A 311 -5.55 17.37 9.20
N PHE A 312 -4.99 17.44 7.98
CA PHE A 312 -3.67 16.90 7.72
C PHE A 312 -2.86 17.85 6.83
N ARG A 313 -1.74 18.33 7.37
CA ARG A 313 -0.80 19.16 6.62
C ARG A 313 -0.03 18.31 5.62
N ASN A 314 0.58 18.97 4.62
CA ASN A 314 1.53 18.29 3.76
C ASN A 314 2.68 17.71 4.61
N PRO A 315 3.10 16.45 4.41
CA PRO A 315 4.24 15.87 5.13
C PRO A 315 5.52 16.69 5.05
N GLY A 316 5.69 17.48 3.99
CA GLY A 316 6.79 18.45 3.85
C GLY A 316 6.84 19.50 4.95
N GLU A 317 5.70 19.89 5.55
CA GLU A 317 5.66 20.82 6.69
C GLU A 317 6.20 20.17 7.99
N ALA A 318 6.27 18.84 8.05
CA ALA A 318 6.87 18.09 9.15
C ALA A 318 8.34 17.70 8.91
N GLY A 319 8.98 18.28 7.89
CA GLY A 319 10.39 18.05 7.57
C GLY A 319 10.66 16.86 6.66
N MET A 320 9.61 16.24 6.08
CA MET A 320 9.72 15.28 5.01
C MET A 320 9.76 16.01 3.65
N ASN A 321 9.86 15.28 2.54
CA ASN A 321 9.79 15.89 1.22
C ASN A 321 8.36 16.34 0.90
N TYR A 322 8.22 17.53 0.29
CA TYR A 322 6.94 17.98 -0.28
C TYR A 322 6.58 17.12 -1.48
N SER A 323 5.33 16.65 -1.51
CA SER A 323 4.73 15.86 -2.58
C SER A 323 3.23 16.19 -2.67
N ASN A 324 2.52 15.64 -3.67
CA ASN A 324 1.07 15.55 -3.56
C ASN A 324 0.70 14.84 -2.25
N ASN A 325 -0.50 15.08 -1.77
CA ASN A 325 -0.95 14.58 -0.48
C ASN A 325 -2.27 13.83 -0.65
N HIS A 326 -2.32 12.64 -0.12
CA HIS A 326 -3.52 11.80 -0.12
C HIS A 326 -3.53 11.01 1.18
N SER A 327 -4.65 11.03 1.88
CA SER A 327 -4.83 10.26 3.11
C SER A 327 -6.22 9.68 3.20
N HIS A 328 -6.31 8.53 3.79
CA HIS A 328 -7.52 7.85 4.20
C HIS A 328 -7.52 7.74 5.72
N PHE A 329 -8.64 7.96 6.39
CA PHE A 329 -8.73 7.66 7.81
C PHE A 329 -9.88 6.70 8.10
N MET A 330 -9.68 5.85 9.08
CA MET A 330 -10.65 4.85 9.50
C MET A 330 -10.51 4.49 10.97
N LYS A 331 -11.55 3.92 11.53
CA LYS A 331 -11.52 3.37 12.89
C LYS A 331 -11.15 1.90 12.83
N TYR A 332 -10.15 1.51 13.63
CA TYR A 332 -9.74 0.11 13.77
C TYR A 332 -9.50 -0.20 15.25
N LYS A 333 -10.09 -1.29 15.77
CA LYS A 333 -10.02 -1.68 17.18
C LYS A 333 -10.27 -0.50 18.15
N GLY A 334 -11.25 0.34 17.82
CA GLY A 334 -11.70 1.44 18.68
C GLY A 334 -10.88 2.74 18.59
N GLN A 335 -9.81 2.78 17.83
CA GLN A 335 -8.95 3.96 17.60
C GLN A 335 -9.03 4.40 16.14
N TYR A 336 -9.07 5.73 15.89
CA TYR A 336 -8.90 6.26 14.54
C TYR A 336 -7.43 6.32 14.14
N TYR A 337 -7.18 5.91 12.91
CA TYR A 337 -5.88 5.98 12.25
C TYR A 337 -6.00 6.74 10.95
N MET A 338 -4.96 7.49 10.63
CA MET A 338 -4.79 8.13 9.35
C MET A 338 -3.66 7.42 8.60
N ILE A 339 -4.00 6.87 7.45
CA ILE A 339 -3.05 6.27 6.52
C ILE A 339 -2.81 7.29 5.41
N TYR A 340 -1.56 7.53 5.08
CA TYR A 340 -1.16 8.55 4.11
C TYR A 340 0.12 8.12 3.39
N HIS A 341 0.57 8.88 2.42
CA HIS A 341 1.87 8.64 1.83
C HIS A 341 2.86 9.76 2.11
N ALA A 342 4.15 9.39 2.15
CA ALA A 342 5.29 10.30 2.23
C ALA A 342 6.49 9.70 1.47
N MET A 343 7.55 10.47 1.27
CA MET A 343 8.71 10.01 0.49
C MET A 343 9.84 9.41 1.35
N ILE A 344 9.51 8.80 2.51
CA ILE A 344 10.50 8.31 3.47
C ILE A 344 11.37 7.20 2.87
N LEU A 345 10.74 6.24 2.19
CA LEU A 345 11.44 5.08 1.63
C LEU A 345 12.40 5.47 0.50
N GLN A 346 12.01 6.40 -0.38
CA GLN A 346 12.89 6.85 -1.46
C GLN A 346 14.18 7.45 -0.94
N ASP A 347 14.13 8.24 0.15
CA ASP A 347 15.31 8.83 0.77
C ASP A 347 16.26 7.75 1.30
N LYS A 348 15.69 6.69 1.91
CA LYS A 348 16.45 5.54 2.40
C LYS A 348 17.05 4.69 1.28
N MET A 349 16.35 4.55 0.16
CA MET A 349 16.85 3.83 -1.02
C MET A 349 17.80 4.69 -1.88
N GLY A 350 17.95 5.98 -1.54
CA GLY A 350 18.83 6.91 -2.23
C GLY A 350 18.37 7.22 -3.67
N THR A 351 17.06 7.37 -3.86
CA THR A 351 16.43 7.87 -5.08
C THR A 351 15.69 9.17 -4.79
N ASP A 352 15.49 10.02 -5.79
CA ASP A 352 14.79 11.30 -5.70
C ASP A 352 13.68 11.44 -6.75
N GLY A 353 13.21 10.31 -7.26
CA GLY A 353 12.26 10.24 -8.37
C GLY A 353 10.83 10.64 -8.05
N GLY A 354 10.47 10.92 -6.79
CA GLY A 354 9.10 11.18 -6.37
C GLY A 354 8.32 9.90 -6.05
N PHE A 355 9.00 8.85 -5.59
CA PHE A 355 8.37 7.57 -5.22
C PHE A 355 7.87 7.62 -3.78
N ARG A 356 6.59 7.34 -3.61
CA ARG A 356 5.87 7.49 -2.34
C ARG A 356 5.87 6.18 -1.56
N SER A 357 5.75 6.27 -0.24
CA SER A 357 5.65 5.13 0.68
C SER A 357 4.53 5.35 1.68
N LEU A 358 3.76 4.31 1.99
CA LEU A 358 2.67 4.39 2.94
C LEU A 358 3.18 4.60 4.36
N CYS A 359 2.49 5.48 5.07
CA CYS A 359 2.70 5.80 6.47
C CYS A 359 1.37 5.72 7.22
N ILE A 360 1.43 5.56 8.53
CA ILE A 360 0.25 5.52 9.39
C ILE A 360 0.53 6.23 10.71
N ASP A 361 -0.42 7.05 11.14
CA ASP A 361 -0.41 7.72 12.45
C ASP A 361 -1.78 7.61 13.11
N THR A 362 -1.82 7.76 14.43
CA THR A 362 -3.10 7.88 15.14
C THR A 362 -3.75 9.22 14.82
N LEU A 363 -5.09 9.22 14.74
CA LEU A 363 -5.89 10.41 14.54
C LEU A 363 -6.89 10.55 15.69
N LYS A 364 -7.08 11.76 16.19
CA LYS A 364 -8.15 12.05 17.13
C LYS A 364 -9.34 12.64 16.39
N VAL A 365 -10.46 11.98 16.51
CA VAL A 365 -11.75 12.38 15.95
C VAL A 365 -12.73 12.51 17.12
N ASP A 366 -13.27 13.70 17.30
CA ASP A 366 -14.41 13.94 18.16
C ASP A 366 -15.67 13.57 17.37
N GLU A 367 -16.20 12.37 17.59
CA GLU A 367 -17.34 11.84 16.84
C GLU A 367 -18.64 12.64 17.11
N GLU A 368 -18.77 13.32 18.25
CA GLU A 368 -19.97 14.08 18.61
C GLU A 368 -20.03 15.41 17.82
N ASN A 369 -18.91 16.13 17.76
CA ASN A 369 -18.83 17.43 17.11
C ASN A 369 -18.19 17.36 15.70
N LEU A 370 -17.75 16.18 15.29
CA LEU A 370 -17.04 15.91 14.03
C LEU A 370 -15.83 16.84 13.84
N ASN A 371 -15.09 17.04 14.95
CA ASN A 371 -13.83 17.77 14.90
C ASN A 371 -12.66 16.79 14.78
N ILE A 372 -11.85 16.96 13.75
CA ILE A 372 -10.68 16.16 13.50
C ILE A 372 -9.43 16.97 13.87
N GLU A 373 -8.56 16.40 14.74
CA GLU A 373 -7.33 17.06 15.18
C GLU A 373 -6.37 17.25 14.00
N LEU A 374 -5.80 18.44 13.87
CA LEU A 374 -4.83 18.73 12.83
C LEU A 374 -3.50 17.99 13.07
N ARG A 375 -3.08 17.20 12.09
CA ARG A 375 -1.85 16.39 12.13
C ARG A 375 -0.88 16.78 11.01
N SER A 376 0.38 16.37 11.15
CA SER A 376 1.44 16.64 10.17
C SER A 376 2.17 15.37 9.71
N GLY A 377 1.73 14.20 10.11
CA GLY A 377 2.46 12.96 9.88
C GLY A 377 3.73 12.82 10.71
N SER A 378 4.27 11.61 10.83
CA SER A 378 5.48 11.35 11.58
C SER A 378 6.30 10.18 11.02
N VAL A 379 7.60 10.15 11.27
CA VAL A 379 8.43 8.96 11.02
C VAL A 379 8.25 7.93 12.14
N ALA A 380 7.85 8.35 13.32
CA ALA A 380 7.60 7.45 14.46
C ALA A 380 6.41 6.51 14.18
N GLY A 381 5.36 7.02 13.55
CA GLY A 381 4.16 6.26 13.26
C GLY A 381 3.37 5.87 14.51
N VAL A 382 2.83 4.67 14.52
CA VAL A 382 1.96 4.14 15.57
C VAL A 382 2.69 3.18 16.50
N LYS A 383 2.15 2.98 17.70
CA LYS A 383 2.56 1.90 18.59
C LYS A 383 1.89 0.59 18.19
N GLN A 384 2.56 -0.51 18.49
CA GLN A 384 1.96 -1.84 18.41
C GLN A 384 0.81 -1.93 19.41
N ILE A 385 -0.34 -2.41 18.96
CA ILE A 385 -1.57 -2.46 19.78
C ILE A 385 -1.79 -3.81 20.47
N GLU A 386 -1.13 -4.85 19.99
CA GLU A 386 -1.11 -6.18 20.59
C GLU A 386 0.18 -6.91 20.21
N ASN A 387 0.63 -7.85 21.03
CA ASN A 387 1.79 -8.68 20.72
C ASN A 387 1.48 -9.59 19.54
N TYR A 388 2.51 -9.85 18.72
CA TYR A 388 2.39 -10.76 17.58
C TYR A 388 2.24 -12.20 18.04
N ASN A 389 1.21 -12.89 17.56
CA ASN A 389 0.96 -14.30 17.89
C ASN A 389 1.71 -15.24 16.92
N PRO A 390 2.80 -15.90 17.34
CA PRO A 390 3.59 -16.79 16.49
C PRO A 390 2.93 -18.16 16.26
N TYR A 391 1.86 -18.47 16.98
CA TYR A 391 1.15 -19.77 16.91
C TYR A 391 0.06 -19.79 15.83
N LYS A 392 -0.18 -18.66 15.14
CA LYS A 392 -0.95 -18.59 13.91
C LYS A 392 -0.02 -18.73 12.70
N LEU A 393 -0.50 -19.34 11.63
CA LEU A 393 0.23 -19.40 10.36
C LEU A 393 0.53 -17.97 9.86
N SER A 394 1.80 -17.69 9.67
CA SER A 394 2.32 -16.41 9.22
C SER A 394 2.89 -16.54 7.81
N LEU A 395 2.54 -15.61 6.92
CA LEU A 395 3.20 -15.54 5.62
C LEU A 395 4.65 -15.05 5.78
N GLY A 396 5.56 -15.57 4.97
CA GLY A 396 6.95 -15.15 4.96
C GLY A 396 7.16 -13.67 4.65
N THR A 397 6.15 -13.03 4.05
CA THR A 397 6.13 -11.60 3.73
C THR A 397 5.70 -10.70 4.89
N THR A 398 5.43 -11.28 6.07
CA THR A 398 5.09 -10.52 7.30
C THR A 398 6.35 -10.04 7.98
N MET A 399 6.45 -8.72 8.22
CA MET A 399 7.61 -8.14 8.89
C MET A 399 7.34 -6.73 9.43
N PHE A 400 8.08 -6.34 10.44
CA PHE A 400 8.22 -4.95 10.87
C PHE A 400 9.20 -4.20 9.97
N THR A 401 10.38 -4.77 9.73
CA THR A 401 11.43 -4.25 8.84
C THR A 401 12.31 -5.40 8.35
N SER A 402 13.13 -5.13 7.36
CA SER A 402 14.04 -6.12 6.78
C SER A 402 15.31 -5.48 6.23
N ALA A 403 16.29 -6.31 5.88
CA ALA A 403 17.45 -5.92 5.11
C ALA A 403 17.70 -6.92 3.99
N ASP A 404 17.94 -6.41 2.79
CA ASP A 404 18.27 -7.15 1.56
C ASP A 404 17.24 -8.26 1.22
N ILE A 405 15.96 -7.94 1.44
CA ILE A 405 14.81 -8.80 1.15
C ILE A 405 14.05 -8.26 -0.06
N TRP A 406 13.58 -9.18 -0.90
CA TRP A 406 12.58 -8.94 -1.93
C TRP A 406 11.47 -9.99 -1.86
N TYR A 407 10.55 -9.94 -2.79
CA TYR A 407 9.41 -10.85 -2.85
C TYR A 407 9.37 -11.62 -4.17
N GLU A 408 8.96 -12.88 -4.10
CA GLU A 408 8.75 -13.75 -5.24
C GLU A 408 7.32 -14.28 -5.23
N ARG A 409 6.62 -14.20 -6.36
CA ARG A 409 5.29 -14.79 -6.47
C ARG A 409 5.40 -16.31 -6.53
N VAL A 410 4.65 -17.00 -5.68
CA VAL A 410 4.59 -18.46 -5.68
C VAL A 410 3.84 -18.94 -6.93
N LYS A 411 4.50 -19.74 -7.75
CA LYS A 411 3.94 -20.21 -9.02
C LYS A 411 2.66 -21.02 -8.79
N GLY A 412 1.57 -20.63 -9.46
CA GLY A 412 0.28 -21.30 -9.37
C GLY A 412 -0.56 -20.93 -8.15
N GLU A 413 -0.08 -20.07 -7.29
CA GLU A 413 -0.78 -19.60 -6.09
C GLU A 413 -0.97 -18.07 -6.11
N ASN A 414 -1.95 -17.56 -5.38
CA ASN A 414 -2.10 -16.14 -5.13
C ASN A 414 -1.40 -15.74 -3.82
N VAL A 415 -0.14 -16.16 -3.68
CA VAL A 415 0.68 -15.95 -2.49
C VAL A 415 2.06 -15.48 -2.92
N TRP A 416 2.69 -14.64 -2.10
CA TRP A 416 4.04 -14.16 -2.26
C TRP A 416 4.93 -14.72 -1.14
N ALA A 417 6.17 -14.98 -1.48
CA ALA A 417 7.20 -15.44 -0.57
C ALA A 417 8.30 -14.38 -0.43
N THR A 418 8.92 -14.29 0.70
CA THR A 418 10.13 -13.51 0.90
C THR A 418 11.30 -14.22 0.24
N LYS A 419 12.16 -13.45 -0.44
CA LYS A 419 13.39 -13.92 -1.08
C LYS A 419 14.59 -13.15 -0.56
N ALA A 420 15.62 -13.86 -0.12
CA ALA A 420 16.91 -13.27 0.24
C ALA A 420 17.64 -12.80 -1.01
N MET A 421 18.02 -11.53 -1.06
CA MET A 421 18.74 -10.93 -2.18
C MET A 421 20.27 -11.00 -2.01
N GLU A 422 20.72 -11.13 -0.77
CA GLU A 422 22.12 -11.25 -0.39
C GLU A 422 22.29 -12.26 0.74
N THR A 423 23.50 -12.78 0.93
CA THR A 423 23.89 -13.57 2.10
C THR A 423 23.81 -12.70 3.35
N GLY A 424 23.17 -13.21 4.41
CA GLY A 424 22.95 -12.45 5.64
C GLY A 424 21.74 -11.51 5.60
N ALA A 425 20.92 -11.57 4.56
CA ALA A 425 19.60 -10.93 4.52
C ALA A 425 18.73 -11.39 5.69
N TRP A 426 17.85 -10.54 6.18
CA TRP A 426 16.99 -10.88 7.30
C TRP A 426 15.66 -10.12 7.28
N LEU A 427 14.69 -10.67 7.97
CA LEU A 427 13.44 -9.97 8.33
C LEU A 427 13.24 -10.00 9.85
N LEU A 428 12.52 -9.02 10.36
CA LEU A 428 12.18 -8.86 11.77
C LEU A 428 10.69 -8.82 11.98
N ILE A 429 10.20 -9.61 12.92
CA ILE A 429 8.87 -9.48 13.52
C ILE A 429 9.05 -8.90 14.92
N LYS A 430 8.32 -7.83 15.23
CA LYS A 430 8.43 -7.09 16.48
C LYS A 430 7.44 -7.60 17.50
N ASP A 431 7.87 -7.65 18.78
CA ASP A 431 7.07 -7.99 19.97
C ASP A 431 6.26 -9.28 19.76
N VAL A 432 6.98 -10.39 19.47
CA VAL A 432 6.41 -11.73 19.30
C VAL A 432 6.23 -12.36 20.68
N ASP A 433 5.00 -12.77 21.01
CA ASP A 433 4.64 -13.36 22.29
C ASP A 433 4.66 -14.88 22.20
N PHE A 434 5.72 -15.47 22.72
CA PHE A 434 5.86 -16.93 22.83
C PHE A 434 5.18 -17.50 24.08
N GLU A 435 4.51 -16.67 24.89
CA GLU A 435 3.83 -17.06 26.12
C GLU A 435 4.75 -17.88 27.04
N THR A 436 4.31 -19.09 27.44
CA THR A 436 5.10 -20.00 28.31
C THR A 436 6.14 -20.83 27.57
N GLY A 437 6.25 -20.69 26.26
CA GLY A 437 7.27 -21.29 25.42
C GLY A 437 6.75 -22.05 24.20
N ALA A 438 7.51 -21.97 23.12
CA ALA A 438 7.34 -22.80 21.94
C ALA A 438 8.16 -24.07 22.02
N LYS A 439 7.70 -25.15 21.37
CA LYS A 439 8.42 -26.44 21.30
C LYS A 439 9.03 -26.69 19.93
N SER A 440 8.36 -26.24 18.86
CA SER A 440 8.87 -26.41 17.52
C SER A 440 8.56 -25.21 16.63
N PHE A 441 9.31 -25.12 15.55
CA PHE A 441 9.11 -24.15 14.47
C PHE A 441 8.92 -24.92 13.17
N THR A 442 7.81 -24.66 12.48
CA THR A 442 7.47 -25.23 11.19
C THR A 442 7.49 -24.13 10.13
N THR A 443 8.08 -24.41 8.99
CA THR A 443 8.20 -23.42 7.90
C THR A 443 8.17 -24.07 6.53
N LYS A 444 7.73 -23.33 5.53
CA LYS A 444 7.77 -23.75 4.12
C LYS A 444 8.74 -22.88 3.35
N VAL A 445 9.81 -23.50 2.87
CA VAL A 445 10.98 -22.83 2.30
C VAL A 445 11.47 -23.55 1.04
N LYS A 446 12.28 -22.85 0.24
CA LYS A 446 13.08 -23.44 -0.84
C LYS A 446 14.42 -22.69 -0.97
N GLY A 447 15.40 -23.31 -1.62
CA GLY A 447 16.73 -22.78 -1.84
C GLY A 447 17.81 -23.64 -1.21
N HIS A 448 19.06 -23.15 -1.17
CA HIS A 448 20.20 -23.88 -0.65
C HIS A 448 20.99 -23.04 0.37
N GLY A 449 21.22 -23.59 1.55
CA GLY A 449 21.94 -22.94 2.64
C GLY A 449 21.30 -23.15 3.98
N LYS A 450 21.22 -22.11 4.82
CA LYS A 450 20.61 -22.20 6.14
C LYS A 450 19.72 -21.01 6.46
N ILE A 451 18.78 -21.22 7.39
CA ILE A 451 18.04 -20.16 8.07
C ILE A 451 18.41 -20.20 9.56
N GLU A 452 18.60 -19.01 10.13
CA GLU A 452 18.86 -18.81 11.56
C GLU A 452 17.72 -18.03 12.19
N LEU A 453 17.27 -18.48 13.38
CA LEU A 453 16.33 -17.77 14.23
C LEU A 453 17.09 -17.09 15.36
N LYS A 454 16.93 -15.78 15.52
CA LYS A 454 17.59 -14.99 16.56
C LYS A 454 16.58 -14.15 17.32
N LEU A 455 16.83 -13.93 18.60
CA LEU A 455 15.96 -13.12 19.46
C LEU A 455 16.63 -11.79 19.82
N ASP A 456 15.84 -10.70 19.76
CA ASP A 456 16.11 -9.32 20.18
C ASP A 456 17.21 -8.58 19.41
N ASN A 457 18.19 -9.27 18.86
CA ASN A 457 19.27 -8.61 18.12
C ASN A 457 19.83 -9.53 17.03
N VAL A 458 19.84 -9.05 15.82
CA VAL A 458 20.31 -9.80 14.64
C VAL A 458 21.79 -10.20 14.73
N ALA A 459 22.60 -9.49 15.51
CA ALA A 459 24.03 -9.78 15.71
C ALA A 459 24.31 -10.86 16.78
N LYS A 460 23.30 -11.27 17.56
CA LYS A 460 23.45 -12.34 18.56
C LYS A 460 23.66 -13.70 17.88
N THR A 461 24.21 -14.65 18.64
CA THR A 461 24.23 -16.07 18.26
C THR A 461 22.80 -16.55 17.96
N PRO A 462 22.59 -17.35 16.92
CA PRO A 462 21.28 -17.93 16.66
C PRO A 462 20.82 -18.83 17.80
N VAL A 463 19.55 -18.71 18.17
CA VAL A 463 18.91 -19.59 19.16
C VAL A 463 18.55 -20.95 18.53
N ALA A 464 18.18 -20.90 17.23
CA ALA A 464 17.96 -22.10 16.44
C ALA A 464 18.41 -21.87 14.99
N ALA A 465 18.79 -22.96 14.31
CA ALA A 465 19.16 -22.90 12.90
C ALA A 465 18.88 -24.24 12.21
N PHE A 466 18.59 -24.18 10.91
CA PHE A 466 18.33 -25.38 10.11
C PHE A 466 18.80 -25.20 8.67
N ALA A 467 19.13 -26.32 8.02
CA ALA A 467 19.51 -26.34 6.61
C ALA A 467 18.28 -26.29 5.70
N VAL A 468 18.43 -25.62 4.57
CA VAL A 468 17.49 -25.64 3.44
C VAL A 468 18.26 -26.19 2.26
N ASP A 469 17.76 -27.23 1.60
CA ASP A 469 18.45 -27.89 0.48
C ASP A 469 17.44 -28.47 -0.51
N SER A 470 16.70 -27.58 -1.23
CA SER A 470 15.71 -27.99 -2.24
C SER A 470 15.37 -26.83 -3.15
N ASP A 471 15.32 -27.08 -4.45
CA ASP A 471 14.78 -26.16 -5.47
C ASP A 471 13.25 -26.07 -5.42
N GLU A 472 12.58 -27.06 -4.81
CA GLU A 472 11.13 -27.08 -4.65
C GLU A 472 10.73 -26.70 -3.22
N TRP A 473 9.49 -26.26 -3.06
CA TRP A 473 8.95 -25.94 -1.74
C TRP A 473 8.93 -27.17 -0.84
N GLN A 474 9.64 -27.11 0.28
CA GLN A 474 9.67 -28.13 1.32
C GLN A 474 9.17 -27.57 2.66
N GLU A 475 8.48 -28.40 3.41
CA GLU A 475 8.14 -28.12 4.80
C GLU A 475 9.22 -28.67 5.71
N ILE A 476 9.70 -27.83 6.62
CA ILE A 476 10.73 -28.20 7.61
C ILE A 476 10.17 -27.88 8.99
N THR A 477 10.23 -28.85 9.89
CA THR A 477 9.93 -28.66 11.31
C THR A 477 11.18 -28.95 12.11
N ILE A 478 11.53 -28.05 13.02
CA ILE A 478 12.63 -28.20 13.97
C ILE A 478 12.13 -28.03 15.40
N ASP A 479 12.74 -28.77 16.36
CA ASP A 479 12.57 -28.47 17.77
C ASP A 479 13.29 -27.17 18.10
N VAL A 480 12.69 -26.33 18.96
CA VAL A 480 13.30 -25.08 19.42
C VAL A 480 13.58 -25.15 20.94
N PRO A 481 14.66 -24.51 21.42
CA PRO A 481 14.96 -24.46 22.82
C PRO A 481 14.02 -23.59 23.64
N SER A 482 14.07 -23.66 24.94
CA SER A 482 13.21 -22.95 25.90
C SER A 482 13.36 -21.41 25.87
N ASP A 483 14.37 -20.91 25.16
CA ASP A 483 14.59 -19.46 24.97
C ASP A 483 13.43 -18.80 24.19
N PHE A 484 12.63 -19.58 23.43
CA PHE A 484 11.42 -19.10 22.78
C PHE A 484 10.24 -19.10 23.77
N SER A 485 10.35 -18.26 24.82
CA SER A 485 9.32 -17.93 25.80
C SER A 485 9.24 -16.42 25.99
N ASP A 486 8.19 -15.92 26.61
CA ASP A 486 7.97 -14.48 26.82
C ASP A 486 7.87 -13.67 25.49
N VAL A 487 8.06 -12.35 25.56
CA VAL A 487 7.96 -11.44 24.40
C VAL A 487 9.33 -11.06 23.90
N HIS A 488 9.60 -11.31 22.62
CA HIS A 488 10.87 -11.04 21.97
C HIS A 488 10.71 -10.42 20.58
N PHE A 489 11.76 -9.80 20.09
CA PHE A 489 11.93 -9.52 18.66
C PHE A 489 12.43 -10.80 17.98
N LEU A 490 11.73 -11.27 16.95
CA LEU A 490 12.14 -12.43 16.18
C LEU A 490 12.80 -12.00 14.87
N TYR A 491 14.06 -12.34 14.71
CA TYR A 491 14.80 -12.23 13.45
C TYR A 491 14.85 -13.58 12.76
N ILE A 492 14.47 -13.60 11.48
CA ILE A 492 14.68 -14.74 10.57
C ILE A 492 15.78 -14.30 9.60
N LEU A 493 16.97 -14.91 9.73
CA LEU A 493 18.16 -14.57 8.95
C LEU A 493 18.45 -15.66 7.93
N PHE A 494 18.71 -15.25 6.70
CA PHE A 494 19.00 -16.11 5.55
C PHE A 494 20.52 -16.18 5.37
N GLY A 495 21.09 -17.38 5.61
CA GLY A 495 22.52 -17.62 5.50
C GLY A 495 23.04 -17.59 4.06
N ASN A 496 22.15 -17.67 3.06
CA ASN A 496 22.51 -17.62 1.65
C ASN A 496 21.50 -16.80 0.86
N LYS A 497 21.97 -16.21 -0.23
CA LYS A 497 21.14 -15.60 -1.26
C LYS A 497 20.20 -16.64 -1.88
N ASP A 498 19.08 -16.15 -2.42
CA ASP A 498 18.04 -16.91 -3.15
C ASP A 498 17.24 -17.93 -2.30
N ILE A 499 17.47 -18.02 -0.98
CA ILE A 499 16.55 -18.73 -0.11
C ILE A 499 15.22 -17.98 -0.07
N CYS A 500 14.12 -18.73 -0.25
CA CYS A 500 12.77 -18.20 -0.19
C CYS A 500 12.00 -18.76 0.99
N LEU A 501 11.25 -17.90 1.69
CA LEU A 501 10.38 -18.23 2.82
C LEU A 501 8.93 -17.91 2.43
N LYS A 502 8.09 -18.95 2.39
CA LYS A 502 6.67 -18.78 2.04
C LYS A 502 5.80 -18.54 3.28
N GLU A 503 5.95 -19.39 4.28
CA GLU A 503 5.14 -19.34 5.50
C GLU A 503 5.88 -19.98 6.68
N TRP A 504 5.48 -19.62 7.90
CA TRP A 504 6.06 -20.13 9.12
C TRP A 504 5.06 -20.08 10.28
N GLN A 505 5.30 -20.92 11.29
CA GLN A 505 4.50 -21.01 12.52
C GLN A 505 5.33 -21.65 13.62
N PHE A 506 5.16 -21.20 14.86
CA PHE A 506 5.61 -21.91 16.05
C PHE A 506 4.50 -22.83 16.57
N ASN A 507 4.87 -23.88 17.29
CA ASN A 507 3.94 -24.83 17.89
C ASN A 507 4.24 -24.99 19.38
N LYS A 508 3.16 -25.20 20.20
CA LYS A 508 3.22 -25.41 21.65
C LYS A 508 3.53 -26.85 22.02
#